data_7aaba39573794e52a3c85c8f0786c081
#
_entry.id   7aaba39573794e52a3c85c8f0786c081
#
_cell.length_a   1.000
_cell.length_b   1.000
_cell.length_c   1.000
_cell.angle_alpha   90.00
_cell.angle_beta   90.00
_cell.angle_gamma   90.00
#
_symmetry.space_group_name_H-M   'P 1'
#
loop_
_entity.id
_entity.type
_entity.pdbx_description
1 polymer ?
#
loop_
_entity_poly.entity_id
_entity_poly.type
_entity_poly.pdbx_seq_one_letter_code
_entity_poly.pdbx_strand_id
1 'polypeptide(L)'
;MKKRILLTMVLIGCLLASACSSGTAEKPMAGSAVGTTEEGVTSTMGYDFGEFPNVNITGIDLAFLSDEELAVLYAQAKYCQAMTDADIEVMRELVSEDKTFTHMSGLQQTREEYFADVADGSLNYFTIGIADPVIMVDGDMAQLTYTSVLNANAYGARGTFRMKGTHHYEKQDGAWIIVNP
;
A
#
# COMPACT_ATOMS: atom_id res chain seq x y z
N MET A 1 -1.51 -22.28 -38.04
CA MET A 1 -0.45 -23.31 -37.84
C MET A 1 0.00 -23.26 -36.41
N LYS A 2 -0.32 -24.31 -35.65
CA LYS A 2 -0.04 -24.44 -34.21
C LYS A 2 1.41 -24.94 -34.04
N LYS A 3 2.25 -24.25 -33.28
CA LYS A 3 3.50 -24.82 -32.75
C LYS A 3 3.42 -24.90 -31.22
N ARG A 4 3.21 -26.14 -30.78
CA ARG A 4 3.41 -26.57 -29.38
C ARG A 4 4.93 -26.77 -29.20
N ILE A 5 5.51 -26.21 -28.15
CA ILE A 5 6.83 -26.59 -27.67
C ILE A 5 6.66 -27.24 -26.31
N LEU A 6 7.21 -28.42 -26.23
CA LEU A 6 7.10 -29.41 -25.18
C LEU A 6 8.11 -29.12 -24.06
N LEU A 7 7.65 -29.31 -22.89
CA LEU A 7 8.29 -29.26 -21.57
C LEU A 7 9.37 -30.34 -21.42
N THR A 8 10.49 -30.03 -20.82
CA THR A 8 11.38 -31.06 -20.29
C THR A 8 11.69 -30.75 -18.81
N MET A 9 11.13 -31.58 -17.93
CA MET A 9 11.51 -31.72 -16.51
C MET A 9 12.93 -32.29 -16.40
N VAL A 10 13.74 -31.71 -15.53
CA VAL A 10 14.90 -32.39 -14.96
C VAL A 10 14.79 -32.34 -13.44
N LEU A 11 14.51 -33.49 -12.86
CA LEU A 11 14.63 -33.82 -11.45
C LEU A 11 16.11 -34.19 -11.18
N ILE A 12 16.76 -33.53 -10.24
CA ILE A 12 17.95 -34.08 -9.59
C ILE A 12 17.78 -33.93 -8.08
N GLY A 13 17.57 -35.07 -7.44
CA GLY A 13 17.67 -35.21 -6.01
C GLY A 13 19.09 -35.58 -5.63
N CYS A 14 19.55 -35.16 -4.46
CA CYS A 14 20.60 -35.83 -3.73
C CYS A 14 20.46 -35.63 -2.22
N LEU A 15 20.61 -36.74 -1.58
CA LEU A 15 20.45 -37.14 -0.18
C LEU A 15 21.61 -36.69 0.74
N LEU A 16 21.26 -36.53 2.03
CA LEU A 16 21.93 -36.97 3.28
C LEU A 16 23.28 -36.38 3.67
N ALA A 17 23.37 -35.82 4.90
CA ALA A 17 24.05 -36.49 6.00
C ALA A 17 23.82 -35.77 7.35
N SER A 18 23.44 -36.56 8.35
CA SER A 18 23.40 -36.26 9.79
C SER A 18 24.81 -36.12 10.37
N ALA A 19 24.95 -35.23 11.37
CA ALA A 19 25.92 -35.45 12.47
C ALA A 19 25.41 -34.72 13.73
N CYS A 20 25.10 -35.51 14.75
CA CYS A 20 24.96 -35.10 16.16
C CYS A 20 26.32 -34.79 16.74
N SER A 21 26.43 -33.75 17.57
CA SER A 21 27.36 -33.76 18.70
C SER A 21 26.84 -32.86 19.82
N SER A 22 26.70 -33.46 20.99
CA SER A 22 26.37 -32.91 22.29
C SER A 22 27.57 -32.22 22.93
N GLY A 23 27.35 -31.11 23.63
CA GLY A 23 28.39 -30.47 24.49
C GLY A 23 27.76 -29.40 25.38
N THR A 24 27.88 -29.65 26.67
CA THR A 24 27.33 -29.03 27.88
C THR A 24 27.86 -27.62 28.16
N ALA A 25 26.97 -26.78 28.72
CA ALA A 25 27.06 -25.71 29.73
C ALA A 25 28.33 -24.84 29.85
N GLU A 26 28.10 -23.52 29.83
CA GLU A 26 28.44 -22.59 30.92
C GLU A 26 27.94 -21.16 30.60
N LYS A 27 27.35 -20.47 31.61
CA LYS A 27 27.05 -19.05 31.66
C LYS A 27 28.20 -18.35 32.36
N PRO A 28 28.64 -17.15 31.94
CA PRO A 28 28.23 -15.97 32.68
C PRO A 28 28.03 -14.63 31.88
N MET A 29 27.07 -13.86 32.38
CA MET A 29 27.03 -12.41 32.63
C MET A 29 27.60 -11.36 31.65
N ALA A 30 26.69 -10.47 31.25
CA ALA A 30 26.76 -9.00 31.12
C ALA A 30 27.68 -8.41 30.06
N GLY A 31 27.04 -7.88 29.04
CA GLY A 31 27.60 -6.90 28.11
C GLY A 31 26.46 -6.20 27.39
N SER A 32 26.14 -4.97 27.85
CA SER A 32 25.17 -4.07 27.24
C SER A 32 25.65 -3.73 25.83
N ALA A 33 25.00 -4.24 24.80
CA ALA A 33 25.13 -3.74 23.45
C ALA A 33 23.78 -3.11 23.08
N VAL A 34 23.79 -1.78 22.92
CA VAL A 34 22.72 -1.00 22.29
C VAL A 34 22.58 -1.52 20.87
N GLY A 35 21.63 -2.42 20.65
CA GLY A 35 21.21 -2.82 19.33
C GLY A 35 20.28 -1.74 18.77
N THR A 36 20.71 -1.09 17.72
CA THR A 36 19.85 -0.29 16.85
C THR A 36 18.75 -1.22 16.32
N THR A 37 17.55 -1.07 16.84
CA THR A 37 16.36 -1.73 16.32
C THR A 37 16.03 -1.07 14.97
N GLU A 38 16.29 -1.79 13.90
CA GLU A 38 15.54 -1.57 12.65
C GLU A 38 14.07 -1.79 13.00
N GLU A 39 13.27 -0.74 12.90
CA GLU A 39 11.83 -0.81 13.11
C GLU A 39 11.25 -1.75 12.05
N GLY A 40 10.98 -2.97 12.45
CA GLY A 40 10.35 -3.98 11.64
C GLY A 40 8.93 -3.54 11.28
N VAL A 41 8.66 -3.57 10.01
CA VAL A 41 7.34 -3.41 9.42
C VAL A 41 6.37 -4.38 10.13
N THR A 42 5.43 -3.84 10.88
CA THR A 42 4.49 -4.60 11.69
C THR A 42 3.38 -5.15 10.80
N SER A 43 3.38 -6.46 10.57
CA SER A 43 2.21 -7.17 10.05
C SER A 43 1.13 -7.17 11.14
N THR A 44 0.08 -6.38 10.96
CA THR A 44 -1.00 -6.25 11.90
C THR A 44 -2.22 -7.01 11.37
N MET A 45 -2.62 -8.11 12.01
CA MET A 45 -3.87 -8.86 11.77
C MET A 45 -4.14 -9.25 10.29
N GLY A 46 -3.11 -9.59 9.52
CA GLY A 46 -3.25 -10.04 8.14
C GLY A 46 -3.01 -8.95 7.08
N TYR A 47 -2.74 -7.70 7.47
CA TYR A 47 -2.37 -6.61 6.57
C TYR A 47 -0.87 -6.31 6.68
N ASP A 48 -0.13 -6.48 5.59
CA ASP A 48 1.30 -6.16 5.51
C ASP A 48 1.50 -4.84 4.73
N PHE A 49 1.63 -3.74 5.47
CA PHE A 49 1.89 -2.43 4.84
C PHE A 49 3.30 -2.31 4.24
N GLY A 50 4.20 -3.25 4.54
CA GLY A 50 5.55 -3.30 3.95
C GLY A 50 5.57 -3.67 2.47
N GLU A 51 4.48 -4.20 1.93
CA GLU A 51 4.34 -4.44 0.50
C GLU A 51 4.13 -3.17 -0.34
N PHE A 52 4.00 -2.00 0.31
CA PHE A 52 3.81 -0.70 -0.33
C PHE A 52 5.05 0.21 -0.16
N PRO A 53 6.19 -0.08 -0.82
CA PRO A 53 7.47 0.60 -0.57
C PRO A 53 7.47 2.10 -0.88
N ASN A 54 6.55 2.59 -1.72
CA ASN A 54 6.43 3.99 -2.10
C ASN A 54 5.37 4.74 -1.27
N VAL A 55 4.76 4.08 -0.26
CA VAL A 55 3.73 4.66 0.59
C VAL A 55 4.24 4.80 2.02
N ASN A 56 4.07 5.98 2.61
CA ASN A 56 4.52 6.30 3.96
C ASN A 56 3.32 6.64 4.85
N ILE A 57 3.04 5.83 5.87
CA ILE A 57 1.98 6.09 6.84
C ILE A 57 2.61 6.66 8.11
N THR A 58 2.13 7.83 8.55
CA THR A 58 2.66 8.52 9.74
C THR A 58 1.55 9.13 10.58
N GLY A 59 1.83 9.35 11.86
CA GLY A 59 0.89 10.02 12.78
C GLY A 59 -0.25 9.13 13.29
N ILE A 60 -0.11 7.80 13.15
CA ILE A 60 -1.06 6.82 13.69
C ILE A 60 -0.30 5.59 14.18
N ASP A 61 -0.82 4.97 15.23
CA ASP A 61 -0.36 3.66 15.69
C ASP A 61 -1.36 2.60 15.23
N LEU A 62 -0.92 1.73 14.32
CA LEU A 62 -1.74 0.70 13.68
C LEU A 62 -2.28 -0.32 14.69
N ALA A 63 -1.61 -0.49 15.83
CA ALA A 63 -2.02 -1.44 16.87
C ALA A 63 -3.33 -1.03 17.58
N PHE A 64 -3.76 0.22 17.46
CA PHE A 64 -5.00 0.71 18.05
C PHE A 64 -6.18 0.76 17.08
N LEU A 65 -5.97 0.38 15.81
CA LEU A 65 -7.03 0.31 14.82
C LEU A 65 -7.80 -1.01 14.92
N SER A 66 -9.10 -0.96 14.70
CA SER A 66 -9.92 -2.13 14.46
C SER A 66 -9.58 -2.79 13.11
N ASP A 67 -9.99 -4.04 12.91
CA ASP A 67 -9.78 -4.78 11.67
C ASP A 67 -10.37 -4.05 10.46
N GLU A 68 -11.54 -3.42 10.61
CA GLU A 68 -12.19 -2.68 9.55
C GLU A 68 -11.45 -1.35 9.23
N GLU A 69 -10.97 -0.64 10.25
CA GLU A 69 -10.14 0.57 10.03
C GLU A 69 -8.82 0.23 9.36
N LEU A 70 -8.19 -0.89 9.74
CA LEU A 70 -7.01 -1.42 9.07
C LEU A 70 -7.29 -1.77 7.61
N ALA A 71 -8.44 -2.39 7.32
CA ALA A 71 -8.85 -2.73 5.97
C ALA A 71 -9.03 -1.48 5.07
N VAL A 72 -9.64 -0.42 5.60
CA VAL A 72 -9.79 0.87 4.90
C VAL A 72 -8.43 1.51 4.63
N LEU A 73 -7.55 1.55 5.65
CA LEU A 73 -6.20 2.12 5.51
C LEU A 73 -5.35 1.33 4.51
N TYR A 74 -5.48 0.00 4.52
CA TYR A 74 -4.79 -0.88 3.58
C TYR A 74 -5.27 -0.66 2.14
N ALA A 75 -6.59 -0.54 1.92
CA ALA A 75 -7.13 -0.20 0.60
C ALA A 75 -6.59 1.14 0.08
N GLN A 76 -6.49 2.15 0.97
CA GLN A 76 -5.88 3.44 0.62
C GLN A 76 -4.39 3.29 0.29
N ALA A 77 -3.62 2.53 1.07
CA ALA A 77 -2.20 2.32 0.82
C ALA A 77 -1.98 1.58 -0.51
N LYS A 78 -2.78 0.54 -0.79
CA LYS A 78 -2.76 -0.18 -2.07
C LYS A 78 -3.06 0.75 -3.25
N TYR A 79 -4.06 1.63 -3.11
CA TYR A 79 -4.38 2.64 -4.13
C TYR A 79 -3.21 3.61 -4.34
N CYS A 80 -2.61 4.13 -3.27
CA CYS A 80 -1.44 5.01 -3.36
C CYS A 80 -0.25 4.32 -4.03
N GLN A 81 0.01 3.04 -3.72
CA GLN A 81 1.07 2.29 -4.39
C GLN A 81 0.77 2.11 -5.89
N ALA A 82 -0.47 1.75 -6.25
CA ALA A 82 -0.88 1.64 -7.64
C ALA A 82 -0.71 2.96 -8.41
N MET A 83 -0.96 4.11 -7.77
CA MET A 83 -0.70 5.43 -8.36
C MET A 83 0.80 5.64 -8.63
N THR A 84 1.69 5.22 -7.73
CA THR A 84 3.15 5.37 -7.93
C THR A 84 3.69 4.44 -9.00
N ASP A 85 3.07 3.27 -9.18
CA ASP A 85 3.45 2.27 -10.18
C ASP A 85 2.78 2.51 -11.53
N ALA A 86 1.83 3.48 -11.60
CA ALA A 86 0.93 3.69 -12.73
C ALA A 86 0.17 2.40 -13.13
N ASP A 87 -0.18 1.58 -12.12
CA ASP A 87 -0.96 0.35 -12.30
C ASP A 87 -2.46 0.68 -12.37
N ILE A 88 -2.90 0.99 -13.58
CA ILE A 88 -4.27 1.43 -13.86
C ILE A 88 -5.30 0.32 -13.60
N GLU A 89 -4.93 -0.94 -13.76
CA GLU A 89 -5.84 -2.05 -13.51
C GLU A 89 -6.15 -2.15 -12.01
N VAL A 90 -5.13 -2.10 -11.15
CA VAL A 90 -5.33 -2.08 -9.69
C VAL A 90 -6.06 -0.82 -9.25
N MET A 91 -5.77 0.34 -9.86
CA MET A 91 -6.52 1.58 -9.56
C MET A 91 -8.01 1.43 -9.90
N ARG A 92 -8.37 0.75 -11.01
CA ARG A 92 -9.78 0.49 -11.38
C ARG A 92 -10.50 -0.43 -10.41
N GLU A 93 -9.80 -1.41 -9.86
CA GLU A 93 -10.36 -2.32 -8.85
C GLU A 93 -10.73 -1.60 -7.54
N LEU A 94 -10.01 -0.52 -7.21
CA LEU A 94 -10.13 0.19 -5.93
C LEU A 94 -10.97 1.46 -5.98
N VAL A 95 -11.42 1.88 -7.16
CA VAL A 95 -12.14 3.13 -7.37
C VAL A 95 -13.43 2.90 -8.15
N SER A 96 -14.53 3.42 -7.67
CA SER A 96 -15.82 3.30 -8.32
C SER A 96 -15.84 3.96 -9.71
N GLU A 97 -16.61 3.41 -10.65
CA GLU A 97 -16.63 3.84 -12.04
C GLU A 97 -17.11 5.30 -12.19
N ASP A 98 -18.02 5.73 -11.34
CA ASP A 98 -18.60 7.08 -11.34
C ASP A 98 -17.79 8.10 -10.52
N LYS A 99 -16.65 7.69 -9.95
CA LYS A 99 -15.81 8.57 -9.15
C LYS A 99 -15.31 9.77 -9.94
N THR A 100 -15.47 10.96 -9.33
CA THR A 100 -14.87 12.20 -9.83
C THR A 100 -13.74 12.66 -8.90
N PHE A 101 -12.69 13.20 -9.50
CA PHE A 101 -11.54 13.77 -8.80
C PHE A 101 -11.51 15.28 -8.98
N THR A 102 -11.25 15.99 -7.90
CA THR A 102 -11.10 17.45 -7.94
C THR A 102 -9.65 17.82 -7.65
N HIS A 103 -9.01 18.46 -8.60
CA HIS A 103 -7.64 18.97 -8.46
C HIS A 103 -7.59 20.21 -7.58
N MET A 104 -6.36 20.57 -7.12
CA MET A 104 -6.12 21.81 -6.35
C MET A 104 -6.55 23.08 -7.11
N SER A 105 -6.56 23.04 -8.44
CA SER A 105 -7.05 24.13 -9.30
C SER A 105 -8.58 24.24 -9.34
N GLY A 106 -9.31 23.27 -8.77
CA GLY A 106 -10.76 23.15 -8.88
C GLY A 106 -11.24 22.44 -10.15
N LEU A 107 -10.33 22.00 -11.03
CA LEU A 107 -10.68 21.16 -12.17
C LEU A 107 -11.22 19.82 -11.68
N GLN A 108 -12.32 19.40 -12.24
CA GLN A 108 -12.90 18.08 -12.02
C GLN A 108 -12.61 17.17 -13.20
N GLN A 109 -12.23 15.93 -12.90
CA GLN A 109 -12.01 14.87 -13.87
C GLN A 109 -12.81 13.64 -13.48
N THR A 110 -13.30 12.92 -14.49
CA THR A 110 -13.81 11.57 -14.32
C THR A 110 -12.67 10.62 -13.91
N ARG A 111 -13.03 9.44 -13.41
CA ARG A 111 -12.05 8.40 -13.10
C ARG A 111 -11.13 8.10 -14.30
N GLU A 112 -11.69 7.92 -15.48
CA GLU A 112 -10.92 7.55 -16.66
C GLU A 112 -10.00 8.68 -17.15
N GLU A 113 -10.42 9.95 -17.08
CA GLU A 113 -9.56 11.10 -17.39
C GLU A 113 -8.38 11.19 -16.41
N TYR A 114 -8.64 11.03 -15.11
CA TYR A 114 -7.60 11.06 -14.10
C TYR A 114 -6.61 9.88 -14.28
N PHE A 115 -7.13 8.68 -14.57
CA PHE A 115 -6.29 7.49 -14.79
C PHE A 115 -5.48 7.59 -16.07
N ALA A 116 -6.01 8.23 -17.11
CA ALA A 116 -5.26 8.50 -18.33
C ALA A 116 -4.05 9.42 -18.07
N ASP A 117 -4.21 10.45 -17.23
CA ASP A 117 -3.11 11.34 -16.86
C ASP A 117 -2.03 10.64 -16.01
N VAL A 118 -2.42 9.65 -15.20
CA VAL A 118 -1.46 8.79 -14.49
C VAL A 118 -0.75 7.85 -15.46
N ALA A 119 -1.48 7.22 -16.36
CA ALA A 119 -0.95 6.27 -17.32
C ALA A 119 0.04 6.89 -18.32
N ASP A 120 -0.19 8.14 -18.76
CA ASP A 120 0.69 8.83 -19.70
C ASP A 120 1.82 9.61 -19.00
N GLY A 121 1.82 9.67 -17.65
CA GLY A 121 2.82 10.35 -16.82
C GLY A 121 2.63 11.86 -16.71
N SER A 122 1.51 12.44 -17.17
CA SER A 122 1.14 13.83 -16.91
C SER A 122 0.97 14.09 -15.41
N LEU A 123 0.47 13.07 -14.69
CA LEU A 123 0.49 12.95 -13.25
C LEU A 123 1.40 11.77 -12.86
N ASN A 124 2.65 12.05 -12.47
CA ASN A 124 3.61 11.02 -12.11
C ASN A 124 3.95 11.14 -10.62
N TYR A 125 3.59 10.13 -9.83
CA TYR A 125 3.81 10.05 -8.40
C TYR A 125 5.04 9.21 -8.09
N PHE A 126 5.98 9.73 -7.29
CA PHE A 126 7.19 9.02 -6.87
C PHE A 126 7.04 8.37 -5.51
N THR A 127 6.47 9.11 -4.55
CA THR A 127 6.09 8.60 -3.23
C THR A 127 4.85 9.32 -2.73
N ILE A 128 4.04 8.62 -1.94
CA ILE A 128 2.82 9.17 -1.35
C ILE A 128 2.82 8.93 0.15
N GLY A 129 2.73 10.01 0.95
CA GLY A 129 2.54 9.96 2.38
C GLY A 129 1.06 10.04 2.74
N ILE A 130 0.63 9.18 3.67
CA ILE A 130 -0.66 9.23 4.37
C ILE A 130 -0.36 9.71 5.79
N ALA A 131 -0.47 11.03 6.02
CA ALA A 131 -0.11 11.63 7.29
C ALA A 131 -1.34 11.98 8.13
N ASP A 132 -1.27 11.64 9.42
CA ASP A 132 -2.30 11.89 10.43
C ASP A 132 -3.70 11.38 9.99
N PRO A 133 -3.83 10.10 9.58
CA PRO A 133 -5.10 9.55 9.16
C PRO A 133 -6.08 9.44 10.32
N VAL A 134 -7.33 9.80 10.04
CA VAL A 134 -8.49 9.59 10.91
C VAL A 134 -9.51 8.78 10.12
N ILE A 135 -9.85 7.61 10.64
CA ILE A 135 -10.73 6.64 9.98
C ILE A 135 -12.03 6.56 10.77
N MET A 136 -13.14 6.56 10.08
CA MET A 136 -14.47 6.30 10.65
C MET A 136 -15.15 5.24 9.80
N VAL A 137 -15.65 4.19 10.43
CA VAL A 137 -16.37 3.09 9.78
C VAL A 137 -17.79 3.03 10.36
N ASP A 138 -18.78 2.94 9.48
CA ASP A 138 -20.18 2.77 9.82
C ASP A 138 -20.81 1.72 8.89
N GLY A 139 -20.87 0.48 9.33
CA GLY A 139 -21.29 -0.67 8.52
C GLY A 139 -20.44 -0.85 7.27
N ASP A 140 -21.05 -0.77 6.10
CA ASP A 140 -20.39 -0.90 4.80
C ASP A 140 -19.89 0.44 4.23
N MET A 141 -19.94 1.51 5.02
CA MET A 141 -19.44 2.84 4.65
C MET A 141 -18.25 3.23 5.52
N ALA A 142 -17.27 3.91 4.93
CA ALA A 142 -16.16 4.47 5.70
C ALA A 142 -15.69 5.82 5.15
N GLN A 143 -15.04 6.58 6.02
CA GLN A 143 -14.36 7.83 5.67
C GLN A 143 -12.94 7.79 6.20
N LEU A 144 -11.98 8.17 5.37
CA LEU A 144 -10.59 8.36 5.73
C LEU A 144 -10.18 9.79 5.44
N THR A 145 -9.96 10.56 6.50
CA THR A 145 -9.44 11.94 6.41
C THR A 145 -7.96 11.94 6.75
N TYR A 146 -7.12 12.48 5.89
CA TYR A 146 -5.67 12.53 6.09
C TYR A 146 -5.03 13.70 5.34
N THR A 147 -3.76 13.96 5.62
CA THR A 147 -2.93 14.84 4.81
C THR A 147 -2.13 13.99 3.82
N SER A 148 -2.45 14.12 2.54
CA SER A 148 -1.69 13.55 1.43
C SER A 148 -0.37 14.32 1.26
N VAL A 149 0.76 13.61 1.26
CA VAL A 149 2.09 14.19 1.03
C VAL A 149 2.64 13.59 -0.27
N LEU A 150 2.42 14.27 -1.39
CA LEU A 150 2.72 13.78 -2.73
C LEU A 150 4.07 14.28 -3.19
N ASN A 151 5.06 13.40 -3.33
CA ASN A 151 6.26 13.70 -4.11
C ASN A 151 5.96 13.31 -5.55
N ALA A 152 5.78 14.28 -6.43
CA ALA A 152 5.23 14.06 -7.76
C ALA A 152 5.77 15.06 -8.79
N ASN A 153 5.54 14.72 -10.06
CA ASN A 153 5.54 15.65 -11.19
C ASN A 153 4.09 15.76 -11.69
N ALA A 154 3.46 16.89 -11.43
CA ALA A 154 2.10 17.17 -11.86
C ALA A 154 2.12 18.18 -13.02
N TYR A 155 1.85 17.70 -14.24
CA TYR A 155 1.83 18.50 -15.48
C TYR A 155 3.11 19.36 -15.66
N GLY A 156 4.28 18.77 -15.37
CA GLY A 156 5.56 19.44 -15.44
C GLY A 156 6.01 20.18 -14.17
N ALA A 157 5.12 20.38 -13.21
CA ALA A 157 5.48 20.94 -11.92
C ALA A 157 5.98 19.83 -10.98
N ARG A 158 7.28 19.74 -10.73
CA ARG A 158 7.90 18.76 -9.84
C ARG A 158 8.06 19.33 -8.44
N GLY A 159 7.57 18.58 -7.43
CA GLY A 159 7.69 19.01 -6.05
C GLY A 159 7.01 18.08 -5.07
N THR A 160 6.96 18.54 -3.81
CA THR A 160 6.18 17.89 -2.75
C THR A 160 4.94 18.73 -2.46
N PHE A 161 3.79 18.14 -2.68
CA PHE A 161 2.49 18.78 -2.48
C PHE A 161 1.83 18.19 -1.22
N ARG A 162 1.23 19.04 -0.40
CA ARG A 162 0.51 18.63 0.81
C ARG A 162 -0.94 19.07 0.70
N MET A 163 -1.85 18.10 0.79
CA MET A 163 -3.28 18.36 0.69
C MET A 163 -4.03 17.57 1.75
N LYS A 164 -4.86 18.26 2.54
CA LYS A 164 -5.78 17.58 3.45
C LYS A 164 -7.08 17.30 2.71
N GLY A 165 -7.55 16.07 2.79
CA GLY A 165 -8.79 15.65 2.15
C GLY A 165 -9.44 14.48 2.85
N THR A 166 -10.66 14.14 2.41
CA THR A 166 -11.41 12.97 2.87
C THR A 166 -11.73 12.10 1.68
N HIS A 167 -11.41 10.81 1.79
CA HIS A 167 -11.90 9.78 0.87
C HIS A 167 -13.09 9.07 1.51
N HIS A 168 -14.08 8.76 0.69
CA HIS A 168 -15.25 8.00 1.07
C HIS A 168 -15.13 6.60 0.47
N TYR A 169 -15.54 5.60 1.23
CA TYR A 169 -15.46 4.20 0.86
C TYR A 169 -16.80 3.53 1.03
N GLU A 170 -17.07 2.56 0.17
CA GLU A 170 -18.15 1.60 0.29
C GLU A 170 -17.57 0.19 0.22
N LYS A 171 -18.07 -0.72 1.06
CA LYS A 171 -17.66 -2.12 1.06
C LYS A 171 -18.48 -2.88 0.03
N GLN A 172 -17.82 -3.35 -1.02
CA GLN A 172 -18.42 -4.10 -2.13
C GLN A 172 -17.74 -5.48 -2.23
N ASP A 173 -18.51 -6.55 -2.13
CA ASP A 173 -18.00 -7.94 -2.18
C ASP A 173 -16.85 -8.21 -1.19
N GLY A 174 -16.87 -7.53 -0.05
CA GLY A 174 -15.84 -7.64 1.00
C GLY A 174 -14.60 -6.74 0.81
N ALA A 175 -14.51 -5.96 -0.27
CA ALA A 175 -13.44 -5.01 -0.53
C ALA A 175 -13.90 -3.56 -0.32
N TRP A 176 -13.03 -2.71 0.21
CA TRP A 176 -13.29 -1.28 0.35
C TRP A 176 -12.94 -0.53 -0.94
N ILE A 177 -13.95 0.10 -1.56
CA ILE A 177 -13.87 0.82 -2.83
C ILE A 177 -14.02 2.32 -2.59
N ILE A 178 -13.17 3.15 -3.20
CA ILE A 178 -13.25 4.61 -3.14
C ILE A 178 -14.44 5.07 -3.97
N VAL A 179 -15.35 5.81 -3.34
CA VAL A 179 -16.60 6.30 -3.95
C VAL A 179 -16.71 7.83 -3.88
N ASN A 180 -17.71 8.41 -4.53
CA ASN A 180 -18.07 9.81 -4.31
C ASN A 180 -18.65 10.01 -2.89
N PRO A 181 -18.60 11.26 -2.31
CA PRO A 181 -19.22 11.58 -1.03
C PRO A 181 -20.74 11.49 -1.06
#